data_a094f45c3afe69c70b412ee7dbb68d67
#
_entry.id   a094f45c3afe69c70b412ee7dbb68d67
#
_cell.length_a   1.000
_cell.length_b   1.000
_cell.length_c   1.000
_cell.angle_alpha   90.00
_cell.angle_beta   90.00
_cell.angle_gamma   90.00
#
_symmetry.space_group_name_H-M   'P 1'
#
loop_
_entity.id
_entity.type
_entity.pdbx_description
1 polymer ?
#
loop_
_entity_poly.entity_id
_entity_poly.type
_entity_poly.pdbx_seq_one_letter_code
_entity_poly.pdbx_strand_id
1 'polypeptide(L)'
;MKAMMNCGTILLILAGCGNNNGESVVTTGTLEATETTVSAQVNGLAKELRVQEGALVAAGDTLALIDATEWQYQHDQAEANLRAMEAAYSLALKGPREEDVVQARAQFESAQNDLKRMEDLFKTNSIPEKQLEDARTRYTVAEQTLRKLNEGTRKEELALAKARRDQAAAAASQLWKKVADCTITAPVPGFVVKTFVEPGELVIPGAAIIRIADLSEMKISVYVSEVLLPRIRLGQKASVSVDAFENRQFEGEVVYISPTAEFTPKNIQTKEERVKLVFAVKILVKNPNNTLKAGLPADVKITLSGITHD
;
A
#
# COMPACT_ATOMS: atom_id res chain seq x y z
N MET A 1 36.25 -89.71 33.45
CA MET A 1 35.03 -89.92 34.23
C MET A 1 34.17 -88.69 34.19
N LYS A 2 32.98 -88.89 33.74
CA LYS A 2 31.79 -88.04 33.82
C LYS A 2 31.86 -86.59 33.20
N ALA A 3 31.27 -86.51 32.04
CA ALA A 3 30.72 -85.32 31.34
C ALA A 3 29.55 -84.71 32.13
N MET A 4 29.43 -83.37 32.09
CA MET A 4 28.16 -82.77 32.35
C MET A 4 27.95 -81.67 31.19
N MET A 5 27.02 -81.99 30.37
CA MET A 5 26.48 -81.19 29.31
C MET A 5 25.61 -80.08 29.91
N ASN A 6 25.92 -78.81 29.65
CA ASN A 6 25.05 -77.74 30.07
C ASN A 6 24.38 -77.11 28.76
N CYS A 7 23.09 -77.29 28.70
CA CYS A 7 22.25 -76.90 27.61
C CYS A 7 21.87 -75.40 27.81
N GLY A 8 22.50 -74.50 27.06
CA GLY A 8 22.19 -73.06 27.09
C GLY A 8 21.13 -72.73 26.07
N THR A 9 19.91 -72.43 26.49
CA THR A 9 18.77 -71.97 25.68
C THR A 9 19.05 -70.58 25.18
N ILE A 10 19.26 -70.46 23.87
CA ILE A 10 19.36 -69.15 23.14
C ILE A 10 17.94 -68.63 22.94
N LEU A 11 17.60 -67.57 23.66
CA LEU A 11 16.38 -66.79 23.48
C LEU A 11 16.58 -65.84 22.29
N LEU A 12 16.01 -66.18 21.14
CA LEU A 12 15.97 -65.30 19.96
C LEU A 12 14.94 -64.20 20.22
N ILE A 13 15.43 -62.97 20.50
CA ILE A 13 14.60 -61.75 20.52
C ILE A 13 14.42 -61.31 19.07
N LEU A 14 13.28 -61.63 18.47
CA LEU A 14 12.81 -61.07 17.23
C LEU A 14 12.46 -59.58 17.49
N ALA A 15 13.40 -58.66 17.19
CA ALA A 15 13.11 -57.26 17.02
C ALA A 15 12.27 -57.08 15.76
N GLY A 16 10.96 -57.05 15.93
CA GLY A 16 10.05 -56.67 14.88
C GLY A 16 10.26 -55.19 14.52
N CYS A 17 10.95 -54.92 13.40
CA CYS A 17 10.89 -53.60 12.74
C CYS A 17 9.44 -53.35 12.32
N GLY A 18 8.69 -52.63 13.13
CA GLY A 18 7.40 -52.13 12.74
C GLY A 18 7.62 -51.13 11.62
N ASN A 19 7.34 -51.56 10.40
CA ASN A 19 7.26 -50.68 9.23
C ASN A 19 6.00 -49.79 9.39
N ASN A 20 6.20 -48.62 9.96
CA ASN A 20 5.13 -47.65 10.16
C ASN A 20 4.83 -46.98 8.81
N ASN A 21 4.34 -47.75 7.84
CA ASN A 21 3.74 -47.23 6.61
C ASN A 21 2.43 -46.55 7.00
N GLY A 22 2.51 -45.29 7.45
CA GLY A 22 1.36 -44.44 7.65
C GLY A 22 0.55 -44.44 6.33
N GLU A 23 -0.72 -44.72 6.45
CA GLU A 23 -1.64 -44.66 5.31
C GLU A 23 -1.53 -43.28 4.65
N SER A 24 -1.34 -43.20 3.34
CA SER A 24 -1.14 -41.95 2.61
C SER A 24 -2.09 -41.89 1.43
N VAL A 25 -2.57 -40.69 1.13
CA VAL A 25 -3.32 -40.42 -0.08
C VAL A 25 -2.38 -39.78 -1.11
N VAL A 26 -2.43 -40.30 -2.34
CA VAL A 26 -1.73 -39.72 -3.49
C VAL A 26 -2.77 -39.09 -4.39
N THR A 27 -2.55 -37.84 -4.75
CA THR A 27 -3.44 -37.07 -5.64
C THR A 27 -2.58 -36.14 -6.50
N THR A 28 -3.08 -35.83 -7.70
CA THR A 28 -2.35 -35.01 -8.67
C THR A 28 -2.98 -33.63 -8.75
N GLY A 29 -2.15 -32.60 -8.87
CA GLY A 29 -2.54 -31.21 -9.07
C GLY A 29 -1.57 -30.48 -10.00
N THR A 30 -1.81 -29.20 -10.18
CA THR A 30 -0.94 -28.32 -10.96
C THR A 30 -0.31 -27.29 -10.05
N LEU A 31 0.98 -27.06 -10.25
CA LEU A 31 1.72 -26.00 -9.55
C LEU A 31 1.29 -24.63 -10.05
N GLU A 32 0.92 -23.77 -9.13
CA GLU A 32 0.50 -22.39 -9.37
C GLU A 32 1.43 -21.43 -8.64
N ALA A 33 1.85 -20.36 -9.29
CA ALA A 33 2.56 -19.26 -8.66
C ALA A 33 1.57 -18.20 -8.17
N THR A 34 2.00 -17.38 -7.21
CA THR A 34 1.24 -16.18 -6.87
C THR A 34 1.56 -15.09 -7.88
N GLU A 35 0.56 -14.71 -8.68
CA GLU A 35 0.72 -13.68 -9.71
C GLU A 35 0.17 -12.33 -9.25
N THR A 36 0.93 -11.27 -9.50
CA THR A 36 0.53 -9.88 -9.27
C THR A 36 0.50 -9.13 -10.59
N THR A 37 -0.66 -8.60 -10.97
CA THR A 37 -0.78 -7.75 -12.14
C THR A 37 -0.56 -6.29 -11.75
N VAL A 38 0.46 -5.66 -12.30
CA VAL A 38 0.76 -4.24 -12.14
C VAL A 38 0.01 -3.47 -13.20
N SER A 39 -0.82 -2.51 -12.78
CA SER A 39 -1.68 -1.71 -13.66
C SER A 39 -1.31 -0.24 -13.62
N ALA A 40 -1.56 0.48 -14.73
CA ALA A 40 -1.40 1.93 -14.81
C ALA A 40 -2.35 2.64 -13.83
N GLN A 41 -1.87 3.69 -13.17
CA GLN A 41 -2.67 4.56 -12.30
C GLN A 41 -3.04 5.88 -12.98
N VAL A 42 -2.37 6.21 -14.08
CA VAL A 42 -2.57 7.42 -14.88
C VAL A 42 -2.73 7.08 -16.36
N ASN A 43 -3.31 7.99 -17.12
CA ASN A 43 -3.31 7.89 -18.57
C ASN A 43 -2.07 8.56 -19.17
N GLY A 44 -1.61 8.05 -20.29
CA GLY A 44 -0.49 8.59 -21.06
C GLY A 44 0.06 7.57 -22.05
N LEU A 45 1.03 7.96 -22.87
CA LEU A 45 1.73 7.03 -23.75
C LEU A 45 2.76 6.21 -22.97
N ALA A 46 2.80 4.91 -23.17
CA ALA A 46 3.89 4.07 -22.69
C ALA A 46 5.17 4.49 -23.43
N LYS A 47 6.09 5.13 -22.72
CA LYS A 47 7.31 5.67 -23.32
C LYS A 47 8.41 4.62 -23.43
N GLU A 48 8.56 3.80 -22.42
CA GLU A 48 9.63 2.81 -22.29
C GLU A 48 9.17 1.64 -21.43
N LEU A 49 9.47 0.43 -21.88
CA LEU A 49 9.49 -0.77 -21.05
C LEU A 49 10.94 -1.08 -20.66
N ARG A 50 11.22 -1.18 -19.36
CA ARG A 50 12.58 -1.44 -18.84
C ARG A 50 12.85 -2.89 -18.52
N VAL A 51 11.86 -3.74 -18.65
CA VAL A 51 11.95 -5.16 -18.36
C VAL A 51 11.37 -5.97 -19.52
N GLN A 52 11.82 -7.21 -19.64
CA GLN A 52 11.34 -8.18 -20.62
C GLN A 52 10.73 -9.38 -19.92
N GLU A 53 9.89 -10.14 -20.64
CA GLU A 53 9.36 -11.41 -20.14
C GLU A 53 10.50 -12.36 -19.76
N GLY A 54 10.38 -13.01 -18.62
CA GLY A 54 11.42 -13.86 -18.02
C GLY A 54 12.42 -13.13 -17.13
N ALA A 55 12.46 -11.79 -17.11
CA ALA A 55 13.36 -11.05 -16.24
C ALA A 55 12.99 -11.21 -14.76
N LEU A 56 14.00 -11.29 -13.90
CA LEU A 56 13.84 -11.22 -12.45
C LEU A 56 13.84 -9.75 -12.02
N VAL A 57 12.86 -9.34 -11.21
CA VAL A 57 12.74 -7.98 -10.68
C VAL A 57 12.65 -8.00 -9.15
N ALA A 58 13.21 -6.98 -8.52
CA ALA A 58 13.06 -6.71 -7.10
C ALA A 58 11.89 -5.73 -6.85
N ALA A 59 11.37 -5.74 -5.63
CA ALA A 59 10.38 -4.73 -5.24
C ALA A 59 10.97 -3.32 -5.35
N GLY A 60 10.24 -2.39 -5.98
CA GLY A 60 10.67 -1.03 -6.26
C GLY A 60 11.39 -0.83 -7.60
N ASP A 61 11.78 -1.89 -8.32
CA ASP A 61 12.38 -1.78 -9.65
C ASP A 61 11.41 -1.11 -10.61
N THR A 62 11.94 -0.22 -11.46
CA THR A 62 11.15 0.44 -12.50
C THR A 62 10.88 -0.53 -13.65
N LEU A 63 9.60 -0.79 -13.90
CA LEU A 63 9.13 -1.70 -14.93
C LEU A 63 8.84 -1.00 -16.25
N ALA A 64 8.16 0.15 -16.18
CA ALA A 64 7.77 0.93 -17.33
C ALA A 64 7.71 2.42 -17.00
N LEU A 65 7.83 3.26 -18.00
CA LEU A 65 7.64 4.71 -17.93
C LEU A 65 6.49 5.13 -18.83
N ILE A 66 5.56 5.86 -18.26
CA ILE A 66 4.49 6.57 -18.99
C ILE A 66 4.97 8.01 -19.23
N ASP A 67 4.60 8.62 -20.35
CA ASP A 67 4.94 10.01 -20.60
C ASP A 67 4.27 10.93 -19.57
N ALA A 68 5.09 11.58 -18.76
CA ALA A 68 4.67 12.44 -17.66
C ALA A 68 4.53 13.92 -18.09
N THR A 69 4.80 14.28 -19.34
CA THR A 69 4.93 15.68 -19.79
C THR A 69 3.70 16.50 -19.45
N GLU A 70 2.51 15.98 -19.75
CA GLU A 70 1.25 16.67 -19.46
C GLU A 70 1.03 16.85 -17.95
N TRP A 71 1.28 15.79 -17.17
CA TRP A 71 1.16 15.82 -15.72
C TRP A 71 2.18 16.77 -15.08
N GLN A 72 3.38 16.85 -15.64
CA GLN A 72 4.42 17.78 -15.19
C GLN A 72 3.99 19.24 -15.40
N TYR A 73 3.45 19.58 -16.57
CA TYR A 73 2.93 20.94 -16.81
C TYR A 73 1.78 21.32 -15.88
N GLN A 74 0.87 20.40 -15.61
CA GLN A 74 -0.22 20.63 -14.66
C GLN A 74 0.31 20.80 -13.23
N HIS A 75 1.30 20.01 -12.82
CA HIS A 75 1.96 20.17 -11.53
C HIS A 75 2.66 21.53 -11.43
N ASP A 76 3.43 21.93 -12.43
CA ASP A 76 4.17 23.20 -12.43
C ASP A 76 3.19 24.39 -12.34
N GLN A 77 2.04 24.32 -12.99
CA GLN A 77 0.97 25.31 -12.87
C GLN A 77 0.40 25.37 -11.44
N ALA A 78 0.13 24.21 -10.84
CA ALA A 78 -0.38 24.15 -9.46
C ALA A 78 0.66 24.64 -8.45
N GLU A 79 1.92 24.34 -8.66
CA GLU A 79 3.03 24.84 -7.83
C GLU A 79 3.19 26.36 -7.93
N ALA A 80 3.03 26.93 -9.13
CA ALA A 80 3.01 28.39 -9.29
C ALA A 80 1.85 29.04 -8.54
N ASN A 81 0.66 28.41 -8.56
CA ASN A 81 -0.49 28.85 -7.76
C ASN A 81 -0.21 28.74 -6.24
N LEU A 82 0.41 27.64 -5.80
CA LEU A 82 0.83 27.49 -4.40
C LEU A 82 1.75 28.63 -3.96
N ARG A 83 2.79 28.94 -4.74
CA ARG A 83 3.69 30.08 -4.46
C ARG A 83 2.94 31.41 -4.35
N ALA A 84 1.93 31.63 -5.18
CA ALA A 84 1.09 32.84 -5.10
C ALA A 84 0.29 32.89 -3.78
N MET A 85 -0.30 31.77 -3.37
CA MET A 85 -1.04 31.68 -2.09
C MET A 85 -0.13 31.77 -0.86
N GLU A 86 1.07 31.23 -0.93
CA GLU A 86 2.11 31.38 0.10
C GLU A 86 2.52 32.85 0.27
N ALA A 87 2.72 33.56 -0.83
CA ALA A 87 3.02 34.99 -0.79
C ALA A 87 1.86 35.79 -0.18
N ALA A 88 0.62 35.49 -0.55
CA ALA A 88 -0.56 36.12 0.03
C ALA A 88 -0.70 35.85 1.54
N TYR A 89 -0.46 34.60 1.98
CA TYR A 89 -0.46 34.24 3.39
C TYR A 89 0.67 34.94 4.16
N SER A 90 1.87 34.99 3.60
CA SER A 90 3.01 35.69 4.17
C SER A 90 2.75 37.19 4.32
N LEU A 91 2.08 37.80 3.31
CA LEU A 91 1.68 39.21 3.39
C LEU A 91 0.66 39.47 4.53
N ALA A 92 -0.35 38.60 4.61
CA ALA A 92 -1.35 38.64 5.66
C ALA A 92 -0.73 38.47 7.08
N LEU A 93 0.28 37.61 7.19
CA LEU A 93 0.99 37.36 8.44
C LEU A 93 1.86 38.57 8.87
N LYS A 94 2.50 39.25 7.91
CA LYS A 94 3.30 40.45 8.19
C LYS A 94 2.45 41.63 8.66
N GLY A 95 1.17 41.67 8.25
CA GLY A 95 0.26 42.76 8.61
C GLY A 95 0.60 44.10 7.96
N PRO A 96 0.22 45.23 8.58
CA PRO A 96 0.50 46.58 8.09
C PRO A 96 2.00 46.86 7.99
N ARG A 97 2.36 47.75 7.12
CA ARG A 97 3.76 48.19 7.00
C ARG A 97 4.18 48.98 8.24
N GLU A 98 5.43 48.83 8.66
CA GLU A 98 5.97 49.52 9.81
C GLU A 98 5.86 51.07 9.68
N GLU A 99 6.06 51.58 8.46
CA GLU A 99 5.95 53.01 8.16
C GLU A 99 4.52 53.52 8.40
N ASP A 100 3.48 52.75 8.09
CA ASP A 100 2.08 53.12 8.31
C ASP A 100 1.79 53.21 9.82
N VAL A 101 2.35 52.28 10.63
CA VAL A 101 2.23 52.28 12.08
C VAL A 101 2.95 53.49 12.70
N VAL A 102 4.17 53.81 12.25
CA VAL A 102 4.95 54.96 12.69
C VAL A 102 4.22 56.28 12.37
N GLN A 103 3.66 56.39 11.16
CA GLN A 103 2.88 57.58 10.77
C GLN A 103 1.63 57.73 11.65
N ALA A 104 0.87 56.67 11.87
CA ALA A 104 -0.32 56.71 12.72
C ALA A 104 0.01 57.05 14.18
N ARG A 105 1.14 56.55 14.68
CA ARG A 105 1.64 56.88 16.02
C ARG A 105 1.94 58.37 16.14
N ALA A 106 2.65 58.99 15.18
CA ALA A 106 2.95 60.40 15.19
C ALA A 106 1.67 61.24 15.13
N GLN A 107 0.67 60.86 14.35
CA GLN A 107 -0.64 61.50 14.30
C GLN A 107 -1.39 61.42 15.65
N PHE A 108 -1.36 60.23 16.28
CA PHE A 108 -1.97 60.05 17.59
C PHE A 108 -1.29 60.93 18.66
N GLU A 109 0.03 60.93 18.74
CA GLU A 109 0.79 61.78 19.69
C GLU A 109 0.50 63.28 19.49
N SER A 110 0.43 63.72 18.21
CA SER A 110 0.05 65.10 17.88
C SER A 110 -1.35 65.47 18.36
N ALA A 111 -2.34 64.59 18.06
CA ALA A 111 -3.74 64.79 18.49
C ALA A 111 -3.89 64.75 20.02
N GLN A 112 -3.13 63.91 20.71
CA GLN A 112 -3.12 63.78 22.18
C GLN A 112 -2.59 65.10 22.84
N ASN A 113 -1.50 65.63 22.30
CA ASN A 113 -0.92 66.89 22.79
C ASN A 113 -1.84 68.08 22.52
N ASP A 114 -2.54 68.09 21.36
CA ASP A 114 -3.51 69.13 21.01
C ASP A 114 -4.72 69.07 21.96
N LEU A 115 -5.28 67.89 22.20
CA LEU A 115 -6.39 67.67 23.13
C LEU A 115 -6.03 68.16 24.52
N LYS A 116 -4.87 67.78 25.06
CA LYS A 116 -4.40 68.22 26.37
C LYS A 116 -4.32 69.72 26.45
N ARG A 117 -3.80 70.40 25.43
CA ARG A 117 -3.73 71.87 25.35
C ARG A 117 -5.12 72.50 25.37
N MET A 118 -6.06 71.98 24.59
CA MET A 118 -7.44 72.49 24.55
C MET A 118 -8.17 72.24 25.85
N GLU A 119 -7.94 71.13 26.56
CA GLU A 119 -8.49 70.88 27.87
C GLU A 119 -7.98 71.92 28.91
N ASP A 120 -6.69 72.30 28.89
CA ASP A 120 -6.13 73.31 29.80
C ASP A 120 -6.63 74.71 29.48
N LEU A 121 -6.79 75.08 28.21
CA LEU A 121 -7.40 76.34 27.80
C LEU A 121 -8.89 76.43 28.14
N PHE A 122 -9.62 75.29 28.03
CA PHE A 122 -11.04 75.28 28.40
C PHE A 122 -11.26 75.42 29.90
N LYS A 123 -10.40 74.86 30.77
CA LYS A 123 -10.41 75.05 32.21
C LYS A 123 -10.28 76.56 32.65
N THR A 124 -9.59 77.31 31.79
CA THR A 124 -9.42 78.74 31.98
C THR A 124 -10.45 79.63 31.26
N ASN A 125 -11.51 79.01 30.70
CA ASN A 125 -12.54 79.60 29.86
C ASN A 125 -11.97 80.39 28.64
N SER A 126 -10.81 79.98 28.12
CA SER A 126 -10.13 80.65 27.03
C SER A 126 -10.56 80.20 25.61
N ILE A 127 -11.32 79.12 25.53
CA ILE A 127 -11.84 78.54 24.24
C ILE A 127 -13.30 78.16 24.38
N PRO A 128 -14.09 78.17 23.26
CA PRO A 128 -15.43 77.57 23.17
C PRO A 128 -15.42 76.06 23.31
N GLU A 129 -16.49 75.51 23.88
CA GLU A 129 -16.70 74.04 24.05
C GLU A 129 -16.53 73.28 22.73
N LYS A 130 -17.01 73.86 21.63
CA LYS A 130 -16.86 73.20 20.26
C LYS A 130 -15.40 72.90 19.89
N GLN A 131 -14.45 73.81 20.28
CA GLN A 131 -13.03 73.57 19.97
C GLN A 131 -12.46 72.37 20.78
N LEU A 132 -12.91 72.22 22.03
CA LEU A 132 -12.57 71.04 22.82
C LEU A 132 -13.17 69.75 22.26
N GLU A 133 -14.44 69.79 21.82
CA GLU A 133 -15.10 68.64 21.18
C GLU A 133 -14.40 68.24 19.87
N ASP A 134 -14.01 69.23 19.03
CA ASP A 134 -13.26 68.95 17.79
C ASP A 134 -11.90 68.32 18.09
N ALA A 135 -11.19 68.74 19.15
CA ALA A 135 -9.94 68.12 19.55
C ALA A 135 -10.13 66.69 20.08
N ARG A 136 -11.18 66.44 20.85
CA ARG A 136 -11.54 65.09 21.33
C ARG A 136 -11.85 64.14 20.18
N THR A 137 -12.59 64.62 19.20
CA THR A 137 -12.91 63.85 18.01
C THR A 137 -11.66 63.48 17.24
N ARG A 138 -10.73 64.43 17.00
CA ARG A 138 -9.45 64.14 16.33
C ARG A 138 -8.62 63.13 17.09
N TYR A 139 -8.51 63.25 18.41
CA TYR A 139 -7.82 62.31 19.26
C TYR A 139 -8.41 60.90 19.12
N THR A 140 -9.73 60.76 19.26
CA THR A 140 -10.43 59.46 19.16
C THR A 140 -10.19 58.82 17.80
N VAL A 141 -10.27 59.58 16.69
CA VAL A 141 -10.02 59.07 15.35
C VAL A 141 -8.58 58.56 15.20
N ALA A 142 -7.59 59.37 15.68
CA ALA A 142 -6.19 58.98 15.61
C ALA A 142 -5.87 57.74 16.46
N GLU A 143 -6.47 57.67 17.68
CA GLU A 143 -6.37 56.50 18.56
C GLU A 143 -6.90 55.20 17.92
N GLN A 144 -8.10 55.28 17.35
CA GLN A 144 -8.71 54.12 16.70
C GLN A 144 -7.91 53.69 15.45
N THR A 145 -7.33 54.66 14.74
CA THR A 145 -6.50 54.35 13.56
C THR A 145 -5.21 53.64 13.97
N LEU A 146 -4.52 54.13 14.99
CA LEU A 146 -3.31 53.48 15.51
C LEU A 146 -3.61 52.11 16.09
N ARG A 147 -4.72 51.96 16.83
CA ARG A 147 -5.18 50.68 17.37
C ARG A 147 -5.42 49.67 16.29
N LYS A 148 -6.17 50.05 15.22
CA LYS A 148 -6.45 49.18 14.05
C LYS A 148 -5.17 48.69 13.39
N LEU A 149 -4.16 49.55 13.22
CA LEU A 149 -2.88 49.14 12.62
C LEU A 149 -2.07 48.25 13.56
N ASN A 150 -2.07 48.52 14.87
CA ASN A 150 -1.39 47.68 15.86
C ASN A 150 -2.03 46.30 16.03
N GLU A 151 -3.34 46.19 15.89
CA GLU A 151 -4.05 44.90 15.88
C GLU A 151 -3.69 44.05 14.67
N GLY A 152 -3.27 44.66 13.56
CA GLY A 152 -2.83 43.97 12.35
C GLY A 152 -3.95 43.29 11.60
N THR A 153 -3.59 42.22 10.88
CA THR A 153 -4.56 41.39 10.12
C THR A 153 -5.48 40.65 11.08
N ARG A 154 -6.78 40.65 10.80
CA ARG A 154 -7.75 39.93 11.61
C ARG A 154 -7.48 38.42 11.58
N LYS A 155 -7.75 37.73 12.69
CA LYS A 155 -7.53 36.30 12.83
C LYS A 155 -8.28 35.48 11.75
N GLU A 156 -9.47 35.95 11.40
CA GLU A 156 -10.31 35.31 10.37
C GLU A 156 -9.71 35.47 8.98
N GLU A 157 -9.17 36.61 8.63
CA GLU A 157 -8.48 36.90 7.37
C GLU A 157 -7.19 36.07 7.26
N LEU A 158 -6.44 35.95 8.34
CA LEU A 158 -5.25 35.12 8.42
C LEU A 158 -5.61 33.64 8.27
N ALA A 159 -6.67 33.18 8.94
CA ALA A 159 -7.16 31.80 8.83
C ALA A 159 -7.62 31.49 7.40
N LEU A 160 -8.29 32.45 6.75
CA LEU A 160 -8.72 32.30 5.35
C LEU A 160 -7.52 32.20 4.40
N ALA A 161 -6.53 33.10 4.56
CA ALA A 161 -5.31 33.08 3.74
C ALA A 161 -4.55 31.75 3.92
N LYS A 162 -4.44 31.26 5.16
CA LYS A 162 -3.86 29.96 5.47
C LYS A 162 -4.62 28.82 4.79
N ALA A 163 -5.95 28.79 4.89
CA ALA A 163 -6.77 27.75 4.29
C ALA A 163 -6.60 27.71 2.75
N ARG A 164 -6.51 28.87 2.10
CA ARG A 164 -6.25 28.95 0.64
C ARG A 164 -4.87 28.41 0.27
N ARG A 165 -3.84 28.74 1.05
CA ARG A 165 -2.49 28.19 0.87
C ARG A 165 -2.50 26.67 1.03
N ASP A 166 -3.14 26.15 2.08
CA ASP A 166 -3.24 24.71 2.34
C ASP A 166 -4.00 23.97 1.24
N GLN A 167 -5.05 24.58 0.69
CA GLN A 167 -5.78 24.07 -0.46
C GLN A 167 -4.89 23.98 -1.71
N ALA A 168 -4.12 25.03 -2.01
CA ALA A 168 -3.21 25.04 -3.14
C ALA A 168 -2.07 24.00 -2.97
N ALA A 169 -1.56 23.82 -1.75
CA ALA A 169 -0.57 22.81 -1.42
C ALA A 169 -1.10 21.38 -1.66
N ALA A 170 -2.34 21.11 -1.25
CA ALA A 170 -2.99 19.82 -1.51
C ALA A 170 -3.16 19.56 -3.01
N ALA A 171 -3.54 20.56 -3.80
CA ALA A 171 -3.69 20.45 -5.25
C ALA A 171 -2.34 20.17 -5.95
N ALA A 172 -1.27 20.85 -5.56
CA ALA A 172 0.08 20.58 -6.07
C ALA A 172 0.55 19.17 -5.73
N SER A 173 0.33 18.73 -4.48
CA SER A 173 0.68 17.37 -4.02
C SER A 173 -0.09 16.29 -4.79
N GLN A 174 -1.36 16.51 -5.11
CA GLN A 174 -2.17 15.59 -5.91
C GLN A 174 -1.59 15.40 -7.33
N LEU A 175 -1.17 16.50 -7.95
CA LEU A 175 -0.58 16.44 -9.30
C LEU A 175 0.82 15.86 -9.27
N TRP A 176 1.61 16.14 -8.24
CA TRP A 176 2.89 15.46 -8.01
C TRP A 176 2.74 13.94 -7.93
N LYS A 177 1.71 13.45 -7.22
CA LYS A 177 1.39 12.02 -7.18
C LYS A 177 1.13 11.46 -8.59
N LYS A 178 0.42 12.21 -9.45
CA LYS A 178 0.19 11.80 -10.85
C LYS A 178 1.49 11.71 -11.66
N VAL A 179 2.42 12.66 -11.45
CA VAL A 179 3.76 12.61 -12.07
C VAL A 179 4.53 11.36 -11.57
N ALA A 180 4.50 11.09 -10.26
CA ALA A 180 5.14 9.91 -9.70
C ALA A 180 4.55 8.60 -10.24
N ASP A 181 3.23 8.54 -10.43
CA ASP A 181 2.51 7.38 -10.95
C ASP A 181 2.79 7.10 -12.44
N CYS A 182 3.44 8.02 -13.16
CA CYS A 182 3.96 7.75 -14.50
C CYS A 182 5.16 6.79 -14.49
N THR A 183 5.80 6.58 -13.34
CA THR A 183 6.85 5.58 -13.14
C THR A 183 6.21 4.34 -12.54
N ILE A 184 6.06 3.30 -13.35
CA ILE A 184 5.49 2.02 -12.92
C ILE A 184 6.58 1.19 -12.27
N THR A 185 6.39 0.82 -10.99
CA THR A 185 7.37 0.02 -10.23
C THR A 185 6.80 -1.33 -9.82
N ALA A 186 7.68 -2.30 -9.59
CA ALA A 186 7.32 -3.62 -9.08
C ALA A 186 6.87 -3.53 -7.62
N PRO A 187 5.64 -3.94 -7.26
CA PRO A 187 5.17 -3.94 -5.87
C PRO A 187 5.75 -5.11 -5.05
N VAL A 188 6.15 -6.18 -5.72
CA VAL A 188 6.70 -7.41 -5.12
C VAL A 188 7.86 -7.91 -5.98
N PRO A 189 8.83 -8.64 -5.39
CA PRO A 189 9.87 -9.29 -6.18
C PRO A 189 9.27 -10.48 -6.95
N GLY A 190 9.87 -10.84 -8.07
CA GLY A 190 9.42 -12.01 -8.85
C GLY A 190 9.89 -11.98 -10.29
N PHE A 191 9.35 -12.87 -11.09
CA PHE A 191 9.64 -12.97 -12.52
C PHE A 191 8.54 -12.31 -13.35
N VAL A 192 8.92 -11.54 -14.35
CA VAL A 192 8.00 -10.98 -15.33
C VAL A 192 7.45 -12.14 -16.18
N VAL A 193 6.15 -12.41 -16.03
CA VAL A 193 5.47 -13.49 -16.78
C VAL A 193 4.98 -12.99 -18.13
N LYS A 194 4.41 -11.77 -18.14
CA LYS A 194 3.81 -11.19 -19.33
C LYS A 194 3.88 -9.67 -19.29
N THR A 195 4.15 -9.08 -20.45
CA THR A 195 3.94 -7.67 -20.75
C THR A 195 2.65 -7.51 -21.55
N PHE A 196 1.84 -6.51 -21.23
CA PHE A 196 0.54 -6.28 -21.88
C PHE A 196 0.53 -5.02 -22.74
N VAL A 197 1.61 -4.23 -22.68
CA VAL A 197 1.72 -2.92 -23.34
C VAL A 197 3.07 -2.81 -24.02
N GLU A 198 3.09 -2.22 -25.21
CA GLU A 198 4.30 -1.91 -25.97
C GLU A 198 4.61 -0.41 -25.94
N PRO A 199 5.88 0.00 -26.08
CA PRO A 199 6.24 1.41 -26.23
C PRO A 199 5.50 2.09 -27.38
N GLY A 200 4.88 3.25 -27.10
CA GLY A 200 4.06 4.00 -28.06
C GLY A 200 2.57 3.76 -27.93
N GLU A 201 2.14 2.79 -27.13
CA GLU A 201 0.72 2.55 -26.88
C GLU A 201 0.15 3.51 -25.83
N LEU A 202 -1.11 3.89 -26.01
CA LEU A 202 -1.85 4.68 -25.02
C LEU A 202 -2.37 3.78 -23.92
N VAL A 203 -2.03 4.10 -22.68
CA VAL A 203 -2.53 3.42 -21.48
C VAL A 203 -3.55 4.29 -20.76
N ILE A 204 -4.49 3.64 -20.09
CA ILE A 204 -5.52 4.28 -19.26
C ILE A 204 -5.46 3.73 -17.84
N PRO A 205 -5.96 4.44 -16.82
CA PRO A 205 -6.02 3.94 -15.46
C PRO A 205 -6.74 2.60 -15.36
N GLY A 206 -6.10 1.62 -14.70
CA GLY A 206 -6.58 0.24 -14.58
C GLY A 206 -6.09 -0.70 -15.68
N ALA A 207 -5.49 -0.21 -16.77
CA ALA A 207 -4.89 -1.06 -17.80
C ALA A 207 -3.75 -1.89 -17.19
N ALA A 208 -3.76 -3.20 -17.44
CA ALA A 208 -2.66 -4.07 -17.06
C ALA A 208 -1.40 -3.72 -17.88
N ILE A 209 -0.27 -3.54 -17.21
CA ILE A 209 1.01 -3.23 -17.85
C ILE A 209 1.91 -4.47 -17.85
N ILE A 210 2.10 -5.08 -16.69
CA ILE A 210 3.01 -6.21 -16.50
C ILE A 210 2.41 -7.16 -15.47
N ARG A 211 2.66 -8.46 -15.67
CA ARG A 211 2.35 -9.49 -14.69
C ARG A 211 3.63 -10.07 -14.13
N ILE A 212 3.73 -10.09 -12.80
CA ILE A 212 4.86 -10.63 -12.04
C ILE A 212 4.40 -11.87 -11.29
N ALA A 213 5.18 -12.95 -11.34
CA ALA A 213 4.95 -14.17 -10.56
C ALA A 213 6.04 -14.32 -9.50
N ASP A 214 5.62 -14.51 -8.26
CA ASP A 214 6.51 -14.98 -7.21
C ASP A 214 6.62 -16.51 -7.30
N LEU A 215 7.81 -16.99 -7.61
CA LEU A 215 8.12 -18.41 -7.72
C LEU A 215 8.77 -18.98 -6.45
N SER A 216 9.02 -18.18 -5.42
CA SER A 216 9.67 -18.63 -4.18
C SER A 216 8.81 -19.63 -3.40
N GLU A 217 7.50 -19.46 -3.50
CA GLU A 217 6.50 -20.32 -2.91
C GLU A 217 5.45 -20.68 -3.96
N MET A 218 5.28 -22.00 -4.17
CA MET A 218 4.32 -22.54 -5.14
C MET A 218 3.11 -23.12 -4.40
N LYS A 219 1.96 -23.01 -5.00
CA LYS A 219 0.72 -23.61 -4.50
C LYS A 219 0.29 -24.75 -5.40
N ILE A 220 -0.20 -25.84 -4.81
CA ILE A 220 -0.81 -26.94 -5.55
C ILE A 220 -2.23 -27.10 -5.04
N SER A 221 -3.19 -27.04 -5.93
CA SER A 221 -4.58 -27.33 -5.64
C SER A 221 -4.85 -28.80 -5.98
N VAL A 222 -5.17 -29.60 -4.98
CA VAL A 222 -5.53 -31.03 -5.14
C VAL A 222 -6.93 -31.28 -4.61
N TYR A 223 -7.56 -32.34 -5.09
CA TYR A 223 -8.92 -32.70 -4.72
C TYR A 223 -8.93 -33.98 -3.91
N VAL A 224 -9.53 -33.94 -2.74
CA VAL A 224 -9.64 -35.07 -1.82
C VAL A 224 -11.09 -35.44 -1.61
N SER A 225 -11.39 -36.75 -1.57
CA SER A 225 -12.75 -37.24 -1.34
C SER A 225 -13.24 -36.96 0.09
N GLU A 226 -14.55 -36.81 0.26
CA GLU A 226 -15.23 -36.62 1.54
C GLU A 226 -14.77 -37.63 2.61
N VAL A 227 -14.58 -38.90 2.23
CA VAL A 227 -14.19 -39.97 3.14
C VAL A 227 -12.81 -39.76 3.77
N LEU A 228 -11.89 -39.12 3.07
CA LEU A 228 -10.52 -38.87 3.51
C LEU A 228 -10.35 -37.51 4.20
N LEU A 229 -11.28 -36.58 3.99
CA LEU A 229 -11.21 -35.22 4.50
C LEU A 229 -11.01 -35.15 6.04
N PRO A 230 -11.70 -35.94 6.89
CA PRO A 230 -11.52 -35.90 8.34
C PRO A 230 -10.10 -36.23 8.82
N ARG A 231 -9.29 -36.87 7.97
CA ARG A 231 -7.91 -37.29 8.24
C ARG A 231 -6.86 -36.29 7.74
N ILE A 232 -7.29 -35.16 7.13
CA ILE A 232 -6.41 -34.10 6.65
C ILE A 232 -6.60 -32.87 7.53
N ARG A 233 -5.49 -32.26 7.97
CA ARG A 233 -5.49 -31.11 8.85
C ARG A 233 -4.60 -30.00 8.29
N LEU A 234 -4.92 -28.75 8.64
CA LEU A 234 -4.04 -27.61 8.36
C LEU A 234 -2.68 -27.82 9.06
N GLY A 235 -1.60 -27.40 8.40
CA GLY A 235 -0.23 -27.58 8.89
C GLY A 235 0.34 -28.99 8.64
N GLN A 236 -0.42 -29.90 8.04
CA GLN A 236 0.01 -31.28 7.78
C GLN A 236 1.06 -31.30 6.66
N LYS A 237 2.14 -32.06 6.88
CA LYS A 237 3.20 -32.22 5.89
C LYS A 237 2.74 -33.08 4.71
N ALA A 238 3.15 -32.67 3.53
CA ALA A 238 2.95 -33.39 2.29
C ALA A 238 4.27 -33.53 1.54
N SER A 239 4.43 -34.59 0.77
CA SER A 239 5.56 -34.77 -0.13
C SER A 239 5.06 -34.55 -1.56
N VAL A 240 5.74 -33.69 -2.31
CA VAL A 240 5.40 -33.32 -3.67
C VAL A 240 6.48 -33.82 -4.61
N SER A 241 6.08 -34.58 -5.63
CA SER A 241 6.94 -35.05 -6.73
C SER A 241 6.48 -34.49 -8.05
N VAL A 242 7.44 -34.11 -8.90
CA VAL A 242 7.21 -33.60 -10.24
C VAL A 242 7.99 -34.46 -11.21
N ASP A 243 7.37 -34.95 -12.27
CA ASP A 243 7.97 -35.87 -13.25
C ASP A 243 9.26 -35.28 -13.88
N ALA A 244 9.31 -33.96 -14.04
CA ALA A 244 10.50 -33.29 -14.58
C ALA A 244 11.76 -33.40 -13.70
N PHE A 245 11.61 -33.85 -12.44
CA PHE A 245 12.70 -33.97 -11.46
C PHE A 245 12.69 -35.38 -10.83
N GLU A 246 13.07 -36.38 -11.61
CA GLU A 246 13.14 -37.76 -11.16
C GLU A 246 13.92 -37.87 -9.83
N ASN A 247 13.36 -38.62 -8.86
CA ASN A 247 13.92 -38.88 -7.53
C ASN A 247 14.06 -37.65 -6.59
N ARG A 248 13.47 -36.50 -6.93
CA ARG A 248 13.45 -35.33 -6.06
C ARG A 248 12.06 -35.10 -5.47
N GLN A 249 11.99 -35.07 -4.15
CA GLN A 249 10.76 -34.72 -3.44
C GLN A 249 10.91 -33.34 -2.85
N PHE A 250 9.83 -32.57 -2.96
CA PHE A 250 9.72 -31.22 -2.37
C PHE A 250 8.82 -31.31 -1.15
N GLU A 251 9.22 -30.64 -0.07
CA GLU A 251 8.37 -30.56 1.12
C GLU A 251 7.23 -29.57 0.87
N GLY A 252 6.02 -30.01 1.18
CA GLY A 252 4.81 -29.19 1.14
C GLY A 252 4.09 -29.21 2.48
N GLU A 253 3.22 -28.25 2.68
CA GLU A 253 2.37 -28.11 3.87
C GLU A 253 0.94 -27.76 3.44
N VAL A 254 -0.05 -28.39 4.06
CA VAL A 254 -1.47 -28.12 3.85
C VAL A 254 -1.81 -26.75 4.46
N VAL A 255 -2.10 -25.76 3.62
CA VAL A 255 -2.40 -24.38 4.04
C VAL A 255 -3.88 -24.01 3.91
N TYR A 256 -4.65 -24.78 3.18
CA TYR A 256 -6.08 -24.53 3.00
C TYR A 256 -6.86 -25.80 2.73
N ILE A 257 -8.03 -25.91 3.32
CA ILE A 257 -9.02 -26.96 3.07
C ILE A 257 -10.33 -26.25 2.77
N SER A 258 -10.93 -26.51 1.61
CA SER A 258 -12.20 -25.88 1.21
C SER A 258 -13.33 -26.26 2.18
N PRO A 259 -14.12 -25.31 2.69
CA PRO A 259 -15.30 -25.60 3.50
C PRO A 259 -16.49 -26.07 2.65
N THR A 260 -16.41 -25.96 1.33
CA THR A 260 -17.46 -26.33 0.40
C THR A 260 -16.99 -27.46 -0.52
N ALA A 261 -17.88 -28.43 -0.75
CA ALA A 261 -17.63 -29.49 -1.71
C ALA A 261 -17.71 -28.96 -3.14
N GLU A 262 -16.87 -29.49 -4.00
CA GLU A 262 -16.87 -29.23 -5.43
C GLU A 262 -17.18 -30.54 -6.18
N PHE A 263 -17.76 -30.42 -7.36
CA PHE A 263 -17.92 -31.58 -8.25
C PHE A 263 -16.64 -31.75 -9.05
N THR A 264 -16.20 -33.01 -9.24
CA THR A 264 -14.98 -33.28 -10.03
C THR A 264 -15.10 -32.67 -11.43
N PRO A 265 -14.14 -31.83 -11.86
CA PRO A 265 -14.24 -31.08 -13.12
C PRO A 265 -13.93 -31.92 -14.38
N LYS A 266 -14.11 -33.25 -14.36
CA LYS A 266 -13.88 -34.12 -15.54
C LYS A 266 -15.18 -34.46 -16.25
N ASN A 267 -15.16 -34.41 -17.59
CA ASN A 267 -16.18 -35.00 -18.48
C ASN A 267 -16.27 -36.52 -18.23
N ILE A 268 -17.15 -36.93 -17.35
CA ILE A 268 -17.29 -38.29 -16.89
C ILE A 268 -18.44 -38.94 -17.68
N GLN A 269 -18.13 -40.05 -18.36
CA GLN A 269 -19.08 -40.73 -19.24
C GLN A 269 -19.95 -41.80 -18.53
N THR A 270 -19.71 -42.09 -17.24
CA THR A 270 -20.46 -43.10 -16.49
C THR A 270 -21.26 -42.54 -15.33
N LYS A 271 -22.45 -43.09 -15.06
CA LYS A 271 -23.37 -42.66 -14.01
C LYS A 271 -22.81 -42.82 -12.58
N GLU A 272 -21.92 -43.78 -12.37
CA GLU A 272 -21.37 -44.14 -11.06
C GLU A 272 -20.23 -43.19 -10.57
N GLU A 273 -19.60 -42.48 -11.50
CA GLU A 273 -18.55 -41.50 -11.16
C GLU A 273 -19.07 -40.05 -11.00
N ARG A 274 -20.34 -39.80 -11.27
CA ARG A 274 -20.95 -38.45 -11.26
C ARG A 274 -21.17 -37.85 -9.88
N VAL A 275 -20.96 -38.57 -8.79
CA VAL A 275 -21.41 -38.16 -7.44
C VAL A 275 -20.33 -38.33 -6.39
N LYS A 276 -19.07 -38.16 -6.74
CA LYS A 276 -18.03 -38.05 -5.68
C LYS A 276 -17.80 -36.59 -5.36
N LEU A 277 -18.33 -36.15 -4.23
CA LEU A 277 -18.01 -34.89 -3.63
C LEU A 277 -16.51 -34.87 -3.28
N VAL A 278 -15.83 -33.86 -3.74
CA VAL A 278 -14.40 -33.64 -3.47
C VAL A 278 -14.23 -32.27 -2.85
N PHE A 279 -13.20 -32.15 -2.04
CA PHE A 279 -12.84 -30.91 -1.40
C PHE A 279 -11.47 -30.46 -1.90
N ALA A 280 -11.36 -29.20 -2.27
CA ALA A 280 -10.10 -28.61 -2.67
C ALA A 280 -9.19 -28.44 -1.44
N VAL A 281 -7.98 -28.96 -1.53
CA VAL A 281 -6.92 -28.82 -0.53
C VAL A 281 -5.75 -28.13 -1.21
N LYS A 282 -5.26 -26.99 -0.63
CA LYS A 282 -4.10 -26.29 -1.16
C LYS A 282 -2.88 -26.61 -0.32
N ILE A 283 -1.82 -26.98 -1.00
CA ILE A 283 -0.51 -27.29 -0.43
C ILE A 283 0.46 -26.19 -0.86
N LEU A 284 1.16 -25.61 0.11
CA LEU A 284 2.26 -24.67 -0.12
C LEU A 284 3.56 -25.44 -0.22
N VAL A 285 4.32 -25.20 -1.28
CA VAL A 285 5.61 -25.86 -1.56
C VAL A 285 6.69 -24.80 -1.66
N LYS A 286 7.74 -24.92 -0.85
CA LYS A 286 8.90 -24.03 -0.91
C LYS A 286 9.74 -24.34 -2.16
N ASN A 287 10.12 -23.31 -2.88
CA ASN A 287 10.88 -23.39 -4.13
C ASN A 287 12.14 -22.52 -4.07
N PRO A 288 13.11 -22.82 -3.19
CA PRO A 288 14.22 -21.91 -2.84
C PRO A 288 15.13 -21.51 -4.02
N ASN A 289 15.17 -22.28 -5.09
CA ASN A 289 16.00 -21.99 -6.26
C ASN A 289 15.14 -21.67 -7.51
N ASN A 290 13.86 -21.35 -7.34
CA ASN A 290 12.91 -21.12 -8.43
C ASN A 290 12.93 -22.24 -9.51
N THR A 291 13.23 -23.47 -9.07
CA THR A 291 13.36 -24.66 -9.94
C THR A 291 12.01 -25.09 -10.48
N LEU A 292 10.99 -25.07 -9.61
CA LEU A 292 9.62 -25.37 -9.98
C LEU A 292 9.04 -24.21 -10.78
N LYS A 293 8.26 -24.53 -11.79
CA LYS A 293 7.58 -23.55 -12.65
C LYS A 293 6.07 -23.73 -12.53
N ALA A 294 5.33 -22.63 -12.70
CA ALA A 294 3.88 -22.68 -12.76
C ALA A 294 3.43 -23.49 -14.00
N GLY A 295 2.32 -24.21 -13.85
CA GLY A 295 1.78 -25.08 -14.89
C GLY A 295 2.32 -26.51 -14.91
N LEU A 296 3.34 -26.83 -14.12
CA LEU A 296 3.84 -28.21 -14.04
C LEU A 296 2.84 -29.09 -13.28
N PRO A 297 2.48 -30.29 -13.79
CA PRO A 297 1.75 -31.28 -13.04
C PRO A 297 2.64 -31.84 -11.91
N ALA A 298 2.04 -32.13 -10.78
CA ALA A 298 2.75 -32.67 -9.63
C ALA A 298 1.86 -33.64 -8.86
N ASP A 299 2.48 -34.72 -8.38
CA ASP A 299 1.84 -35.67 -7.49
C ASP A 299 2.11 -35.28 -6.03
N VAL A 300 1.05 -35.26 -5.26
CA VAL A 300 1.09 -34.91 -3.84
C VAL A 300 0.74 -36.12 -3.03
N LYS A 301 1.66 -36.48 -2.13
CA LYS A 301 1.45 -37.54 -1.14
C LYS A 301 1.24 -36.91 0.24
N ILE A 302 0.01 -37.00 0.76
CA ILE A 302 -0.35 -36.53 2.10
C ILE A 302 -0.39 -37.73 3.05
N THR A 303 0.38 -37.69 4.14
CA THR A 303 0.35 -38.75 5.16
C THR A 303 -0.91 -38.55 6.01
N LEU A 304 -1.80 -39.54 6.04
CA LEU A 304 -3.07 -39.43 6.74
C LEU A 304 -2.87 -39.52 8.25
N SER A 305 -3.48 -38.63 9.00
CA SER A 305 -3.53 -38.71 10.46
C SER A 305 -4.46 -39.83 10.90
N GLY A 306 -4.13 -40.53 11.99
CA GLY A 306 -5.04 -41.52 12.59
C GLY A 306 -6.36 -40.87 12.98
N ILE A 307 -7.49 -41.55 12.78
CA ILE A 307 -8.79 -41.08 13.26
C ILE A 307 -8.76 -41.20 14.80
N THR A 308 -8.61 -40.09 15.50
CA THR A 308 -8.94 -40.02 16.93
C THR A 308 -10.47 -39.93 17.00
N HIS A 309 -11.13 -41.00 17.39
CA HIS A 309 -12.52 -40.96 17.84
C HIS A 309 -12.50 -40.30 19.22
N ASP A 310 -12.92 -39.05 19.31
CA ASP A 310 -13.40 -38.41 20.53
C ASP A 310 -14.84 -38.76 20.78
#